data_2581b93948e5ee8a278c11d2606f8a21
#
_entry.id   2581b93948e5ee8a278c11d2606f8a21
#
_cell.length_a   1.000
_cell.length_b   1.000
_cell.length_c   1.000
_cell.angle_alpha   90.00
_cell.angle_beta   90.00
_cell.angle_gamma   90.00
#
_symmetry.space_group_name_H-M   'P 1'
#
loop_
_entity.id
_entity.type
_entity.pdbx_description
1 polymer ?
#
loop_
_entity_poly.entity_id
_entity_poly.type
_entity_poly.pdbx_seq_one_letter_code
_entity_poly.pdbx_strand_id
1 'polypeptide(L)'
;FVCMRLCSIQDNRFAYRKNVLPTSMHPSQAALIVSLAKPYLKETAQIMDPFCGVGTLLIERAHLVPAREIYATDTYGDAITMGRENAAFAKTRINFIHRDFFDFRHDYKFDELITDMPVRNRQTKAEMELFYERFFDKAAEHLVSGGIIVMYSNEIGFVKKQIRLRVEYRLLQETCILDK
;
A
#
# COMPACT_ATOMS: atom_id res chain seq x y z
N PHE A 1 20.07 -11.77 26.21
CA PHE A 1 18.59 -11.65 26.15
C PHE A 1 18.00 -13.04 26.11
N VAL A 2 17.03 -13.31 26.97
CA VAL A 2 16.26 -14.56 26.95
C VAL A 2 14.87 -14.23 26.40
N CYS A 3 14.51 -14.79 25.23
CA CYS A 3 13.17 -14.72 24.69
C CYS A 3 12.42 -16.00 25.01
N MET A 4 11.27 -15.90 25.66
CA MET A 4 10.35 -17.02 25.87
C MET A 4 9.13 -16.85 25.00
N ARG A 5 8.76 -17.91 24.25
CA ARG A 5 7.52 -17.99 23.48
C ARG A 5 6.57 -18.97 24.15
N LEU A 6 5.36 -18.51 24.49
CA LEU A 6 4.30 -19.37 24.98
C LEU A 6 3.70 -20.17 23.82
N CYS A 7 4.10 -21.43 23.67
CA CYS A 7 3.67 -22.29 22.56
C CYS A 7 2.17 -22.65 22.59
N SER A 8 1.51 -22.47 23.75
CA SER A 8 0.08 -22.74 23.93
C SER A 8 -0.85 -21.64 23.43
N ILE A 9 -0.31 -20.46 23.10
CA ILE A 9 -1.10 -19.34 22.58
C ILE A 9 -1.04 -19.37 21.06
N GLN A 10 -2.20 -19.63 20.44
CA GLN A 10 -2.33 -19.53 19.00
C GLN A 10 -2.34 -18.06 18.56
N ASP A 11 -1.41 -17.69 17.69
CA ASP A 11 -1.36 -16.35 17.12
C ASP A 11 -2.27 -16.27 15.88
N ASN A 12 -3.44 -15.67 16.07
CA ASN A 12 -4.45 -15.51 15.01
C ASN A 12 -4.47 -14.13 14.38
N ARG A 13 -3.47 -13.26 14.66
CA ARG A 13 -3.47 -11.86 14.20
C ARG A 13 -3.71 -11.72 12.69
N PHE A 14 -3.17 -12.65 11.90
CA PHE A 14 -3.26 -12.64 10.45
C PHE A 14 -4.15 -13.76 9.88
N ALA A 15 -5.06 -14.30 10.68
CA ALA A 15 -5.95 -15.40 10.28
C ALA A 15 -6.91 -15.05 9.13
N TYR A 16 -7.11 -13.75 8.87
CA TYR A 16 -7.88 -13.24 7.74
C TYR A 16 -7.25 -13.55 6.39
N ARG A 17 -5.92 -13.75 6.34
CA ARG A 17 -5.15 -13.97 5.11
C ARG A 17 -5.34 -15.39 4.60
N LYS A 18 -6.52 -15.64 4.02
CA LYS A 18 -6.89 -16.95 3.43
C LYS A 18 -6.29 -17.14 2.05
N ASN A 19 -6.20 -16.05 1.30
CA ASN A 19 -5.70 -16.05 -0.08
C ASN A 19 -4.39 -15.29 -0.17
N VAL A 20 -3.43 -15.84 -0.91
CA VAL A 20 -2.06 -15.33 -1.04
C VAL A 20 -1.59 -15.50 -2.48
N LEU A 21 -0.98 -14.47 -3.04
CA LEU A 21 -0.20 -14.57 -4.28
C LEU A 21 1.30 -14.71 -3.94
N PRO A 22 2.10 -15.29 -4.82
CA PRO A 22 3.56 -15.40 -4.61
C PRO A 22 4.26 -14.06 -4.34
N THR A 23 3.71 -12.98 -4.89
CA THR A 23 4.21 -11.60 -4.73
C THR A 23 3.58 -10.85 -3.58
N SER A 24 2.66 -11.48 -2.83
CA SER A 24 1.97 -10.79 -1.74
C SER A 24 2.91 -10.48 -0.57
N MET A 25 2.93 -9.22 -0.16
CA MET A 25 3.62 -8.77 1.06
C MET A 25 3.22 -9.60 2.27
N HIS A 26 4.17 -9.93 3.14
CA HIS A 26 3.87 -10.60 4.40
C HIS A 26 3.10 -9.65 5.34
N PRO A 27 2.06 -10.09 6.06
CA PRO A 27 1.22 -9.19 6.85
C PRO A 27 1.97 -8.52 8.01
N SER A 28 3.01 -9.15 8.57
CA SER A 28 3.86 -8.48 9.57
C SER A 28 4.66 -7.31 8.98
N GLN A 29 5.06 -7.41 7.70
CA GLN A 29 5.74 -6.32 7.00
C GLN A 29 4.75 -5.18 6.71
N ALA A 30 3.55 -5.51 6.26
CA ALA A 30 2.47 -4.53 6.08
C ALA A 30 2.16 -3.80 7.40
N ALA A 31 1.99 -4.54 8.50
CA ALA A 31 1.75 -3.97 9.83
C ALA A 31 2.90 -3.07 10.30
N LEU A 32 4.16 -3.43 10.00
CA LEU A 32 5.33 -2.60 10.30
C LEU A 32 5.31 -1.29 9.51
N ILE A 33 5.07 -1.35 8.20
CA ILE A 33 4.98 -0.16 7.32
C ILE A 33 3.92 0.80 7.85
N VAL A 34 2.72 0.28 8.15
CA VAL A 34 1.62 1.09 8.66
C VAL A 34 1.95 1.67 10.04
N SER A 35 2.61 0.90 10.90
CA SER A 35 3.04 1.37 12.22
C SER A 35 4.06 2.51 12.14
N LEU A 36 4.99 2.44 11.20
CA LEU A 36 5.95 3.52 10.93
C LEU A 36 5.26 4.78 10.38
N ALA A 37 4.21 4.61 9.58
CA ALA A 37 3.43 5.70 9.02
C ALA A 37 2.42 6.30 10.01
N LYS A 38 2.12 5.63 11.13
CA LYS A 38 1.05 6.01 12.07
C LYS A 38 1.01 7.49 12.46
N PRO A 39 2.14 8.20 12.69
CA PRO A 39 2.10 9.63 13.04
C PRO A 39 1.46 10.53 11.98
N TYR A 40 1.35 10.06 10.75
CA TYR A 40 0.82 10.81 9.60
C TYR A 40 -0.60 10.38 9.20
N LEU A 41 -1.10 9.24 9.73
CA LEU A 41 -2.38 8.67 9.36
C LEU A 41 -3.54 9.37 10.09
N LYS A 42 -4.70 9.48 9.41
CA LYS A 42 -5.91 10.09 9.96
C LYS A 42 -7.06 9.08 9.99
N GLU A 43 -7.87 9.12 11.05
CA GLU A 43 -9.04 8.24 11.21
C GLU A 43 -10.17 8.54 10.22
N THR A 44 -10.20 9.77 9.68
CA THR A 44 -11.23 10.21 8.72
C THR A 44 -10.74 10.19 7.27
N ALA A 45 -9.57 9.60 7.00
CA ALA A 45 -8.97 9.61 5.68
C ALA A 45 -9.80 8.82 4.66
N GLN A 46 -9.82 9.33 3.43
CA GLN A 46 -10.09 8.54 2.23
C GLN A 46 -8.76 8.01 1.72
N ILE A 47 -8.68 6.70 1.59
CA ILE A 47 -7.43 5.99 1.32
C ILE A 47 -7.54 5.27 -0.02
N MET A 48 -6.43 5.21 -0.74
CA MET A 48 -6.33 4.40 -1.95
C MET A 48 -5.02 3.62 -1.99
N ASP A 49 -5.09 2.36 -2.40
CA ASP A 49 -3.94 1.58 -2.85
C ASP A 49 -4.02 1.36 -4.36
N PRO A 50 -3.11 1.96 -5.13
CA PRO A 50 -3.03 1.81 -6.60
C PRO A 50 -2.69 0.41 -7.10
N PHE A 51 -1.98 -0.40 -6.29
CA PHE A 51 -1.44 -1.72 -6.65
C PHE A 51 -1.69 -2.72 -5.53
N CYS A 52 -2.97 -2.89 -5.17
CA CYS A 52 -3.37 -3.48 -3.90
C CYS A 52 -3.08 -4.98 -3.75
N GLY A 53 -2.86 -5.71 -4.84
CA GLY A 53 -2.77 -7.16 -4.79
C GLY A 53 -3.98 -7.77 -4.07
N VAL A 54 -3.70 -8.59 -3.06
CA VAL A 54 -4.75 -9.22 -2.23
C VAL A 54 -5.18 -8.37 -1.02
N GLY A 55 -4.81 -7.09 -0.99
CA GLY A 55 -5.30 -6.10 -0.01
C GLY A 55 -4.64 -6.12 1.36
N THR A 56 -3.53 -6.86 1.55
CA THR A 56 -2.89 -7.03 2.87
C THR A 56 -2.54 -5.69 3.52
N LEU A 57 -1.92 -4.77 2.77
CA LEU A 57 -1.47 -3.48 3.29
C LEU A 57 -2.65 -2.61 3.75
N LEU A 58 -3.74 -2.59 2.97
CA LEU A 58 -4.96 -1.86 3.32
C LEU A 58 -5.69 -2.44 4.52
N ILE A 59 -5.72 -3.77 4.66
CA ILE A 59 -6.31 -4.44 5.82
C ILE A 59 -5.56 -4.06 7.09
N GLU A 60 -4.23 -4.15 7.08
CA GLU A 60 -3.40 -3.75 8.22
C GLU A 60 -3.54 -2.24 8.52
N ARG A 61 -3.66 -1.40 7.48
CA ARG A 61 -3.91 0.03 7.63
C ARG A 61 -5.24 0.30 8.35
N ALA A 62 -6.30 -0.39 7.97
CA ALA A 62 -7.62 -0.23 8.57
C ALA A 62 -7.70 -0.77 10.00
N HIS A 63 -6.94 -1.83 10.31
CA HIS A 63 -6.87 -2.38 11.67
C HIS A 63 -6.12 -1.48 12.64
N LEU A 64 -5.09 -0.75 12.16
CA LEU A 64 -4.30 0.13 13.03
C LEU A 64 -4.98 1.46 13.31
N VAL A 65 -5.55 2.08 12.28
CA VAL A 65 -6.23 3.38 12.34
C VAL A 65 -7.48 3.31 11.46
N PRO A 66 -8.68 3.58 11.97
CA PRO A 66 -9.90 3.61 11.17
C PRO A 66 -9.77 4.55 9.96
N ALA A 67 -10.58 4.34 8.95
CA ALA A 67 -10.64 5.18 7.77
C ALA A 67 -12.10 5.43 7.37
N ARG A 68 -12.37 6.56 6.70
CA ARG A 68 -13.71 6.87 6.20
C ARG A 68 -14.08 5.96 5.04
N GLU A 69 -13.20 5.87 4.07
CA GLU A 69 -13.37 5.00 2.89
C GLU A 69 -12.02 4.49 2.41
N ILE A 70 -12.02 3.27 1.91
CA ILE A 70 -10.83 2.61 1.39
C ILE A 70 -11.11 2.10 -0.01
N TYR A 71 -10.26 2.49 -0.95
CA TYR A 71 -10.29 2.07 -2.35
C TYR A 71 -9.03 1.30 -2.69
N ALA A 72 -9.18 0.32 -3.58
CA ALA A 72 -8.10 -0.56 -3.98
C ALA A 72 -8.21 -0.85 -5.47
N THR A 73 -7.15 -0.63 -6.22
CA THR A 73 -7.08 -1.02 -7.64
C THR A 73 -5.98 -2.04 -7.87
N ASP A 74 -6.20 -2.93 -8.81
CA ASP A 74 -5.19 -3.83 -9.36
C ASP A 74 -5.60 -4.25 -10.78
N THR A 75 -4.63 -4.53 -11.63
CA THR A 75 -4.83 -5.03 -13.00
C THR A 75 -5.09 -6.52 -13.04
N TYR A 76 -4.81 -7.25 -11.96
CA TYR A 76 -4.99 -8.69 -11.87
C TYR A 76 -6.33 -9.04 -11.19
N GLY A 77 -7.31 -9.51 -11.99
CA GLY A 77 -8.67 -9.76 -11.53
C GLY A 77 -8.76 -10.78 -10.39
N ASP A 78 -7.90 -11.82 -10.40
CA ASP A 78 -7.89 -12.82 -9.32
C ASP A 78 -7.40 -12.22 -8.01
N ALA A 79 -6.44 -11.29 -8.05
CA ALA A 79 -6.00 -10.56 -6.86
C ALA A 79 -7.16 -9.78 -6.23
N ILE A 80 -7.98 -9.11 -7.05
CA ILE A 80 -9.18 -8.39 -6.61
C ILE A 80 -10.18 -9.33 -5.94
N THR A 81 -10.42 -10.51 -6.51
CA THR A 81 -11.33 -11.52 -5.94
C THR A 81 -10.80 -12.02 -4.59
N MET A 82 -9.54 -12.43 -4.55
CA MET A 82 -8.85 -12.86 -3.33
C MET A 82 -8.83 -11.76 -2.25
N GLY A 83 -8.61 -10.51 -2.68
CA GLY A 83 -8.61 -9.34 -1.79
C GLY A 83 -9.96 -9.11 -1.11
N ARG A 84 -11.07 -9.23 -1.86
CA ARG A 84 -12.43 -9.16 -1.31
C ARG A 84 -12.69 -10.22 -0.26
N GLU A 85 -12.25 -11.45 -0.49
CA GLU A 85 -12.39 -12.54 0.47
C GLU A 85 -11.56 -12.29 1.74
N ASN A 86 -10.29 -11.90 1.59
CA ASN A 86 -9.44 -11.55 2.73
C ASN A 86 -10.04 -10.40 3.55
N ALA A 87 -10.52 -9.34 2.89
CA ALA A 87 -11.17 -8.21 3.56
C ALA A 87 -12.45 -8.62 4.30
N ALA A 88 -13.24 -9.53 3.73
CA ALA A 88 -14.41 -10.09 4.40
C ALA A 88 -14.03 -10.87 5.67
N PHE A 89 -13.00 -11.71 5.61
CA PHE A 89 -12.47 -12.41 6.79
C PHE A 89 -11.88 -11.45 7.84
N ALA A 90 -11.24 -10.37 7.38
CA ALA A 90 -10.72 -9.30 8.23
C ALA A 90 -11.82 -8.40 8.81
N LYS A 91 -13.07 -8.54 8.37
CA LYS A 91 -14.18 -7.63 8.68
C LYS A 91 -13.88 -6.17 8.34
N THR A 92 -13.12 -5.96 7.27
CA THR A 92 -12.70 -4.64 6.78
C THR A 92 -13.44 -4.32 5.49
N ARG A 93 -14.02 -3.12 5.40
CA ARG A 93 -14.72 -2.66 4.21
C ARG A 93 -13.75 -1.96 3.26
N ILE A 94 -13.50 -2.58 2.10
CA ILE A 94 -12.62 -2.06 1.04
C ILE A 94 -13.34 -2.14 -0.30
N ASN A 95 -13.31 -1.06 -1.08
CA ASN A 95 -13.85 -0.96 -2.42
C ASN A 95 -12.82 -1.44 -3.44
N PHE A 96 -12.81 -2.75 -3.74
CA PHE A 96 -11.90 -3.34 -4.71
C PHE A 96 -12.40 -3.15 -6.15
N ILE A 97 -11.53 -2.61 -7.01
CA ILE A 97 -11.82 -2.25 -8.40
C ILE A 97 -10.77 -2.90 -9.31
N HIS A 98 -11.20 -3.78 -10.22
CA HIS A 98 -10.33 -4.35 -11.23
C HIS A 98 -10.07 -3.30 -12.32
N ARG A 99 -8.97 -2.58 -12.19
CA ARG A 99 -8.59 -1.49 -13.11
C ARG A 99 -7.11 -1.14 -12.97
N ASP A 100 -6.50 -0.69 -14.08
CA ASP A 100 -5.20 -0.02 -14.03
C ASP A 100 -5.34 1.33 -13.33
N PHE A 101 -4.45 1.61 -12.38
CA PHE A 101 -4.40 2.89 -11.66
C PHE A 101 -4.26 4.07 -12.61
N PHE A 102 -3.52 3.92 -13.70
CA PHE A 102 -3.32 5.00 -14.67
C PHE A 102 -4.60 5.37 -15.43
N ASP A 103 -5.54 4.44 -15.54
CA ASP A 103 -6.86 4.65 -16.14
C ASP A 103 -7.95 4.94 -15.10
N PHE A 104 -7.61 4.85 -13.83
CA PHE A 104 -8.56 5.10 -12.76
C PHE A 104 -8.96 6.58 -12.72
N ARG A 105 -10.25 6.82 -12.46
CA ARG A 105 -10.85 8.14 -12.25
C ARG A 105 -11.78 8.06 -11.06
N HIS A 106 -11.82 9.09 -10.27
CA HIS A 106 -12.70 9.23 -9.13
C HIS A 106 -13.09 10.70 -8.94
N ASP A 107 -14.31 10.95 -8.49
CA ASP A 107 -14.84 12.32 -8.33
C ASP A 107 -14.21 13.04 -7.13
N TYR A 108 -13.73 12.30 -6.16
CA TYR A 108 -13.09 12.82 -4.95
C TYR A 108 -11.59 12.56 -4.98
N LYS A 109 -10.84 13.43 -4.30
CA LYS A 109 -9.43 13.24 -4.03
C LYS A 109 -9.23 12.49 -2.72
N PHE A 110 -8.13 11.75 -2.64
CA PHE A 110 -7.75 10.95 -1.49
C PHE A 110 -6.86 11.75 -0.53
N ASP A 111 -7.00 11.48 0.77
CA ASP A 111 -6.10 12.00 1.80
C ASP A 111 -4.79 11.23 1.84
N GLU A 112 -4.84 9.94 1.44
CA GLU A 112 -3.75 9.00 1.58
C GLU A 112 -3.68 8.03 0.39
N LEU A 113 -2.50 7.92 -0.21
CA LEU A 113 -2.13 6.78 -1.04
C LEU A 113 -1.18 5.90 -0.22
N ILE A 114 -1.50 4.62 -0.09
CA ILE A 114 -0.65 3.65 0.59
C ILE A 114 -0.44 2.46 -0.33
N THR A 115 0.81 2.09 -0.61
CA THR A 115 1.07 1.08 -1.63
C THR A 115 2.40 0.37 -1.48
N ASP A 116 2.43 -0.89 -1.90
CA ASP A 116 3.61 -1.67 -2.22
C ASP A 116 3.86 -1.55 -3.73
N MET A 117 4.95 -0.89 -4.11
CA MET A 117 5.24 -0.64 -5.52
C MET A 117 5.57 -1.93 -6.27
N PRO A 118 5.06 -2.11 -7.48
CA PRO A 118 5.39 -3.28 -8.30
C PRO A 118 6.89 -3.48 -8.44
N VAL A 119 7.33 -4.71 -8.21
CA VAL A 119 8.74 -5.09 -8.31
C VAL A 119 9.13 -5.23 -9.77
N ARG A 120 10.30 -4.71 -10.13
CA ARG A 120 10.87 -4.90 -11.45
C ARG A 120 11.10 -6.40 -11.72
N ASN A 121 10.48 -6.90 -12.78
CA ASN A 121 10.66 -8.28 -13.24
C ASN A 121 11.48 -8.31 -14.54
N ARG A 122 10.83 -8.02 -15.67
CA ARG A 122 11.45 -8.03 -17.00
C ARG A 122 11.66 -6.63 -17.59
N GLN A 123 11.14 -5.61 -16.90
CA GLN A 123 11.24 -4.21 -17.35
C GLN A 123 12.68 -3.71 -17.31
N THR A 124 13.03 -2.89 -18.28
CA THR A 124 14.29 -2.15 -18.31
C THR A 124 14.30 -1.07 -17.23
N LYS A 125 15.49 -0.54 -16.94
CA LYS A 125 15.62 0.60 -16.04
C LYS A 125 14.82 1.81 -16.53
N ALA A 126 14.82 2.07 -17.83
CA ALA A 126 14.10 3.22 -18.43
C ALA A 126 12.58 3.07 -18.29
N GLU A 127 12.05 1.86 -18.53
CA GLU A 127 10.61 1.59 -18.34
C GLU A 127 10.18 1.75 -16.89
N MET A 128 10.98 1.30 -15.93
CA MET A 128 10.71 1.51 -14.52
C MET A 128 10.78 2.98 -14.12
N GLU A 129 11.74 3.71 -14.64
CA GLU A 129 11.85 5.15 -14.39
C GLU A 129 10.61 5.89 -14.89
N LEU A 130 10.15 5.58 -16.11
CA LEU A 130 8.91 6.13 -16.68
C LEU A 130 7.68 5.72 -15.86
N PHE A 131 7.64 4.49 -15.35
CA PHE A 131 6.56 4.02 -14.49
C PHE A 131 6.46 4.85 -13.20
N TYR A 132 7.59 5.13 -12.52
CA TYR A 132 7.60 5.99 -11.34
C TYR A 132 7.23 7.43 -11.67
N GLU A 133 7.69 7.96 -12.79
CA GLU A 133 7.30 9.29 -13.26
C GLU A 133 5.78 9.40 -13.42
N ARG A 134 5.17 8.49 -14.18
CA ARG A 134 3.72 8.42 -14.38
C ARG A 134 2.97 8.22 -13.07
N PHE A 135 3.50 7.41 -12.15
CA PHE A 135 2.90 7.20 -10.84
C PHE A 135 2.79 8.51 -10.06
N PHE A 136 3.89 9.29 -9.96
CA PHE A 136 3.88 10.54 -9.19
C PHE A 136 2.98 11.60 -9.84
N ASP A 137 2.95 11.68 -11.17
CA ASP A 137 2.02 12.57 -11.87
C ASP A 137 0.56 12.18 -11.58
N LYS A 138 0.25 10.90 -11.68
CA LYS A 138 -1.09 10.39 -11.41
C LYS A 138 -1.49 10.53 -9.94
N ALA A 139 -0.56 10.33 -9.02
CA ALA A 139 -0.79 10.54 -7.59
C ALA A 139 -1.14 12.01 -7.27
N ALA A 140 -0.49 12.97 -7.92
CA ALA A 140 -0.82 14.39 -7.77
C ALA A 140 -2.25 14.74 -8.24
N GLU A 141 -2.76 14.06 -9.28
CA GLU A 141 -4.14 14.22 -9.73
C GLU A 141 -5.15 13.77 -8.67
N HIS A 142 -4.81 12.70 -7.93
CA HIS A 142 -5.72 12.03 -7.00
C HIS A 142 -5.58 12.45 -5.54
N LEU A 143 -4.50 13.10 -5.13
CA LEU A 143 -4.30 13.55 -3.76
C LEU A 143 -4.88 14.94 -3.49
N VAL A 144 -5.42 15.12 -2.29
CA VAL A 144 -5.73 16.45 -1.77
C VAL A 144 -4.43 17.23 -1.48
N SER A 145 -4.53 18.55 -1.38
CA SER A 145 -3.42 19.36 -0.86
C SER A 145 -3.09 18.93 0.58
N GLY A 146 -1.81 18.63 0.85
CA GLY A 146 -1.37 18.09 2.12
C GLY A 146 -1.69 16.60 2.33
N GLY A 147 -2.14 15.90 1.30
CA GLY A 147 -2.27 14.44 1.29
C GLY A 147 -0.92 13.75 1.40
N ILE A 148 -0.90 12.48 1.78
CA ILE A 148 0.34 11.73 2.00
C ILE A 148 0.44 10.52 1.07
N ILE A 149 1.67 10.13 0.78
CA ILE A 149 1.99 8.85 0.14
C ILE A 149 2.81 8.02 1.12
N VAL A 150 2.31 6.85 1.47
CA VAL A 150 3.05 5.80 2.18
C VAL A 150 3.43 4.74 1.15
N MET A 151 4.73 4.59 0.89
CA MET A 151 5.19 3.74 -0.18
C MET A 151 6.27 2.78 0.30
N TYR A 152 6.08 1.49 0.04
CA TYR A 152 7.15 0.51 0.07
C TYR A 152 7.70 0.34 -1.33
N SER A 153 9.03 0.37 -1.49
CA SER A 153 9.67 0.26 -2.80
C SER A 153 11.10 -0.25 -2.66
N ASN A 154 11.50 -1.15 -3.54
CA ASN A 154 12.88 -1.59 -3.69
C ASN A 154 13.71 -0.66 -4.61
N GLU A 155 13.05 0.30 -5.28
CA GLU A 155 13.67 1.20 -6.25
C GLU A 155 13.75 2.64 -5.71
N ILE A 156 14.33 2.79 -4.51
CA ILE A 156 14.43 4.07 -3.80
C ILE A 156 15.10 5.18 -4.64
N GLY A 157 16.00 4.82 -5.56
CA GLY A 157 16.65 5.76 -6.47
C GLY A 157 15.65 6.49 -7.37
N PHE A 158 14.66 5.80 -7.91
CA PHE A 158 13.61 6.40 -8.73
C PHE A 158 12.71 7.29 -7.87
N VAL A 159 12.31 6.82 -6.69
CA VAL A 159 11.50 7.62 -5.75
C VAL A 159 12.18 8.94 -5.42
N LYS A 160 13.43 8.91 -5.00
CA LYS A 160 14.22 10.12 -4.67
C LYS A 160 14.38 11.04 -5.87
N LYS A 161 14.55 10.49 -7.08
CA LYS A 161 14.64 11.29 -8.31
C LYS A 161 13.33 12.05 -8.53
N GLN A 162 12.18 11.38 -8.44
CA GLN A 162 10.88 12.00 -8.66
C GLN A 162 10.57 13.09 -7.62
N ILE A 163 10.88 12.88 -6.35
CA ILE A 163 10.71 13.89 -5.29
C ILE A 163 11.58 15.14 -5.54
N ARG A 164 12.80 14.95 -6.05
CA ARG A 164 13.69 16.09 -6.37
C ARG A 164 13.21 16.92 -7.57
N LEU A 165 12.53 16.29 -8.52
CA LEU A 165 12.05 16.94 -9.74
C LEU A 165 10.70 17.66 -9.56
N ARG A 166 9.99 17.39 -8.44
CA ARG A 166 8.63 17.86 -8.22
C ARG A 166 8.55 18.65 -6.92
N VAL A 167 8.24 19.94 -7.02
CA VAL A 167 8.15 20.86 -5.88
C VAL A 167 6.93 20.58 -4.98
N GLU A 168 5.91 19.91 -5.50
CA GLU A 168 4.70 19.53 -4.80
C GLU A 168 4.92 18.40 -3.81
N TYR A 169 6.02 17.65 -3.89
CA TYR A 169 6.33 16.54 -2.99
C TYR A 169 7.48 16.87 -2.03
N ARG A 170 7.32 16.44 -0.79
CA ARG A 170 8.37 16.53 0.23
C ARG A 170 8.51 15.20 0.96
N LEU A 171 9.73 14.69 1.05
CA LEU A 171 10.02 13.51 1.87
C LEU A 171 9.84 13.85 3.35
N LEU A 172 8.96 13.14 4.04
CA LEU A 172 8.69 13.29 5.47
C LEU A 172 9.53 12.30 6.29
N GLN A 173 9.61 11.05 5.85
CA GLN A 173 10.32 9.98 6.54
C GLN A 173 10.84 8.96 5.53
N GLU A 174 12.00 8.39 5.82
CA GLU A 174 12.56 7.24 5.11
C GLU A 174 13.02 6.20 6.14
N THR A 175 12.68 4.95 5.90
CA THR A 175 13.08 3.83 6.77
C THR A 175 13.50 2.66 5.90
N CYS A 176 14.66 2.07 6.17
CA CYS A 176 15.10 0.86 5.51
C CYS A 176 14.61 -0.36 6.32
N ILE A 177 13.85 -1.23 5.66
CA ILE A 177 13.42 -2.51 6.21
C ILE A 177 14.36 -3.57 5.63
N LEU A 178 15.17 -4.19 6.48
CA LEU A 178 16.06 -5.28 6.08
C LEU A 178 15.31 -6.60 6.20
N ASP A 179 15.04 -7.24 5.08
CA ASP A 179 14.64 -8.65 5.04
C ASP A 179 15.91 -9.50 5.27
N LYS A 180 15.87 -10.34 6.33
CA LYS A 180 16.93 -11.31 6.62
C LYS A 180 16.59 -12.67 6.02
#